data_a9c54e4467e5f7c213ca04d802934191
#
_entry.id   a9c54e4467e5f7c213ca04d802934191
#
_cell.length_a   1.000
_cell.length_b   1.000
_cell.length_c   1.000
_cell.angle_alpha   90.00
_cell.angle_beta   90.00
_cell.angle_gamma   90.00
#
_symmetry.space_group_name_H-M   'P 1'
#
loop_
_entity.id
_entity.type
_entity.pdbx_description
1 polymer ?
#
loop_
_entity_poly.entity_id
_entity_poly.type
_entity_poly.pdbx_seq_one_letter_code
_entity_poly.pdbx_strand_id
1 'polypeptide(L)'
;MSLSDSLKEDTSICSKSYPCLTSQLLDDFDSPILPGLPDDVAKHCLALVPRANFPAMGGVCKKWRSFIQSKEFITVRKLAGVLEEWLYILTMGTKGKQSHWEVLDCMGQKNRILPAMPGLAKSGFGVVVLNGKLLVMAGYSVINRVFFASPDVYQYDSCLNSWSKLADMNVARYDFASAEVNGKVYVVGGYGMDGNSLSSAEVYNPETNTWTIIESLRRPRWGCFACGFEGKLYVMGGRSSFTIGNSKFVDVYNPERHSWCEMKNGCVMVTAHAVVGKNLFCMEWKNQRKLAIFNPINNSWKVVQVPLTGSASIGFRFGILDGKLLLFSLEEEPSYQTLLYDPNAAPGSEWQTSEIRPSSSCLCCVTIKA
;
A
#
# COMPACT_ATOMS: atom_id res chain seq x y z
N MET A 1 -42.20 13.30 -74.85
CA MET A 1 -41.05 12.75 -75.54
C MET A 1 -40.33 11.94 -74.54
N SER A 2 -40.58 10.65 -74.49
CA SER A 2 -39.87 9.51 -75.08
C SER A 2 -38.55 9.22 -74.37
N LEU A 3 -38.22 8.09 -73.89
CA LEU A 3 -38.38 6.65 -74.17
C LEU A 3 -37.64 5.96 -73.04
N SER A 4 -38.20 4.98 -72.35
CA SER A 4 -38.00 3.52 -72.45
C SER A 4 -36.50 3.08 -72.51
N ASP A 5 -36.07 2.21 -71.57
CA ASP A 5 -36.14 0.77 -71.72
C ASP A 5 -35.48 0.05 -70.53
N SER A 6 -36.09 -1.01 -70.21
CA SER A 6 -35.76 -2.14 -69.36
C SER A 6 -34.34 -2.69 -69.48
N LEU A 7 -33.82 -3.20 -68.33
CA LEU A 7 -33.10 -4.46 -68.31
C LEU A 7 -33.25 -5.11 -66.91
N LYS A 8 -33.81 -6.31 -66.92
CA LYS A 8 -33.83 -7.25 -65.79
C LYS A 8 -32.44 -7.90 -65.72
N GLU A 9 -31.88 -7.92 -64.52
CA GLU A 9 -30.89 -8.95 -64.20
C GLU A 9 -31.18 -9.53 -62.79
N ASP A 10 -31.42 -10.84 -62.84
CA ASP A 10 -31.46 -11.73 -61.71
C ASP A 10 -30.09 -11.77 -61.01
N THR A 11 -30.06 -11.47 -59.71
CA THR A 11 -28.96 -11.95 -58.86
C THR A 11 -29.54 -12.46 -57.56
N SER A 12 -29.59 -13.78 -57.47
CA SER A 12 -29.82 -14.52 -56.23
C SER A 12 -28.67 -14.24 -55.26
N ILE A 13 -28.91 -13.43 -54.23
CA ILE A 13 -27.97 -13.24 -53.12
C ILE A 13 -28.23 -14.34 -52.10
N CYS A 14 -27.32 -15.29 -52.09
CA CYS A 14 -27.16 -16.33 -51.06
C CYS A 14 -27.02 -15.66 -49.67
N SER A 15 -28.04 -15.76 -48.85
CA SER A 15 -28.01 -15.35 -47.44
C SER A 15 -27.11 -16.27 -46.65
N LYS A 16 -25.83 -15.92 -46.51
CA LYS A 16 -24.98 -16.50 -45.47
C LYS A 16 -25.41 -15.93 -44.14
N SER A 17 -26.15 -16.71 -43.33
CA SER A 17 -26.44 -16.45 -41.94
C SER A 17 -25.12 -16.48 -41.18
N TYR A 18 -24.68 -15.30 -40.69
CA TYR A 18 -23.62 -15.23 -39.67
C TYR A 18 -24.16 -15.75 -38.36
N PRO A 19 -23.47 -16.66 -37.68
CA PRO A 19 -23.90 -17.10 -36.35
C PRO A 19 -23.88 -15.94 -35.37
N CYS A 20 -24.95 -15.83 -34.62
CA CYS A 20 -25.19 -14.82 -33.59
C CYS A 20 -24.04 -14.82 -32.56
N LEU A 21 -23.36 -13.69 -32.40
CA LEU A 21 -22.26 -13.45 -31.45
C LEU A 21 -22.69 -13.55 -29.97
N THR A 22 -23.95 -13.84 -29.67
CA THR A 22 -24.48 -13.89 -28.31
C THR A 22 -24.29 -15.24 -27.62
N SER A 23 -23.99 -16.34 -28.36
CA SER A 23 -23.74 -17.64 -27.75
C SER A 23 -22.30 -17.86 -27.26
N GLN A 24 -21.33 -17.08 -27.78
CA GLN A 24 -19.92 -17.21 -27.37
C GLN A 24 -19.58 -16.54 -26.02
N LEU A 25 -20.47 -15.73 -25.44
CA LEU A 25 -20.21 -15.04 -24.16
C LEU A 25 -20.61 -15.85 -22.92
N LEU A 26 -21.39 -16.93 -23.08
CA LEU A 26 -21.85 -17.78 -21.97
C LEU A 26 -20.97 -19.02 -21.77
N ASP A 27 -20.22 -19.46 -22.80
CA ASP A 27 -19.37 -20.65 -22.76
C ASP A 27 -18.00 -20.45 -22.07
N ASP A 28 -17.63 -19.20 -21.79
CA ASP A 28 -16.29 -18.86 -21.27
C ASP A 28 -16.12 -19.19 -19.76
N PHE A 29 -17.20 -19.35 -19.00
CA PHE A 29 -17.13 -19.64 -17.57
C PHE A 29 -17.05 -21.14 -17.23
N ASP A 30 -17.54 -22.02 -18.08
CA ASP A 30 -17.56 -23.49 -17.85
C ASP A 30 -16.33 -24.22 -18.42
N SER A 31 -15.49 -23.57 -19.23
CA SER A 31 -14.30 -24.18 -19.79
C SER A 31 -13.20 -24.29 -18.70
N PRO A 32 -12.33 -25.34 -18.71
CA PRO A 32 -11.26 -25.50 -17.74
C PRO A 32 -10.26 -24.33 -17.79
N ILE A 33 -9.62 -23.99 -16.68
CA ILE A 33 -8.60 -22.93 -16.59
C ILE A 33 -7.41 -23.22 -17.50
N LEU A 34 -6.99 -24.50 -17.56
CA LEU A 34 -6.02 -25.05 -18.49
C LEU A 34 -6.64 -26.24 -19.22
N PRO A 35 -6.66 -26.21 -20.57
CA PRO A 35 -7.21 -27.33 -21.32
C PRO A 35 -6.54 -28.66 -20.97
N GLY A 36 -7.34 -29.68 -20.70
CA GLY A 36 -6.86 -31.03 -20.41
C GLY A 36 -6.42 -31.27 -18.96
N LEU A 37 -6.54 -30.28 -18.07
CA LEU A 37 -6.24 -30.44 -16.65
C LEU A 37 -7.48 -30.16 -15.78
N PRO A 38 -7.66 -30.89 -14.66
CA PRO A 38 -8.59 -30.50 -13.61
C PRO A 38 -8.26 -29.11 -13.08
N ASP A 39 -9.27 -28.32 -12.69
CA ASP A 39 -9.08 -26.92 -12.30
C ASP A 39 -8.21 -26.73 -11.06
N ASP A 40 -8.23 -27.63 -10.10
CA ASP A 40 -7.36 -27.62 -8.92
C ASP A 40 -5.88 -27.80 -9.30
N VAL A 41 -5.58 -28.72 -10.22
CA VAL A 41 -4.23 -28.93 -10.74
C VAL A 41 -3.79 -27.70 -11.57
N ALA A 42 -4.68 -27.20 -12.43
CA ALA A 42 -4.44 -26.00 -13.25
C ALA A 42 -4.11 -24.78 -12.37
N LYS A 43 -4.90 -24.53 -11.33
CA LYS A 43 -4.67 -23.47 -10.35
C LYS A 43 -3.33 -23.63 -9.63
N HIS A 44 -2.98 -24.86 -9.26
CA HIS A 44 -1.68 -25.12 -8.64
C HIS A 44 -0.52 -24.82 -9.59
N CYS A 45 -0.60 -25.26 -10.85
CA CYS A 45 0.41 -24.94 -11.87
C CYS A 45 0.58 -23.44 -12.06
N LEU A 46 -0.53 -22.69 -12.16
CA LEU A 46 -0.48 -21.23 -12.28
C LEU A 46 0.10 -20.55 -11.04
N ALA A 47 -0.16 -21.10 -9.86
CA ALA A 47 0.35 -20.57 -8.61
C ALA A 47 1.87 -20.72 -8.47
N LEU A 48 2.49 -21.69 -9.14
CA LEU A 48 3.94 -21.90 -9.13
C LEU A 48 4.70 -20.93 -10.04
N VAL A 49 4.00 -20.20 -10.91
CA VAL A 49 4.65 -19.22 -11.80
C VAL A 49 5.28 -18.10 -10.98
N PRO A 50 6.55 -17.70 -11.26
CA PRO A 50 7.22 -16.59 -10.59
C PRO A 50 6.44 -15.29 -10.68
N ARG A 51 6.44 -14.50 -9.61
CA ARG A 51 5.69 -13.26 -9.48
C ARG A 51 5.97 -12.24 -10.59
N ALA A 52 7.19 -12.21 -11.11
CA ALA A 52 7.57 -11.33 -12.22
C ALA A 52 6.68 -11.49 -13.47
N ASN A 53 6.09 -12.66 -13.66
CA ASN A 53 5.27 -13.01 -14.82
C ASN A 53 3.76 -12.74 -14.63
N PHE A 54 3.31 -12.30 -13.45
CA PHE A 54 1.88 -12.06 -13.19
C PHE A 54 1.21 -11.10 -14.20
N PRO A 55 1.83 -9.98 -14.62
CA PRO A 55 1.21 -9.12 -15.63
C PRO A 55 0.99 -9.84 -16.97
N ALA A 56 1.93 -10.69 -17.39
CA ALA A 56 1.80 -11.49 -18.61
C ALA A 56 0.67 -12.52 -18.46
N MET A 57 0.61 -13.23 -17.32
CA MET A 57 -0.48 -14.16 -17.01
C MET A 57 -1.85 -13.48 -17.04
N GLY A 58 -1.97 -12.28 -16.48
CA GLY A 58 -3.20 -11.49 -16.49
C GLY A 58 -3.63 -11.06 -17.90
N GLY A 59 -2.70 -11.07 -18.87
CA GLY A 59 -2.95 -10.81 -20.29
C GLY A 59 -3.45 -12.02 -21.09
N VAL A 60 -3.29 -13.24 -20.59
CA VAL A 60 -3.59 -14.48 -21.34
C VAL A 60 -5.09 -14.61 -21.61
N CYS A 61 -5.92 -14.63 -20.56
CA CYS A 61 -7.38 -14.69 -20.69
C CYS A 61 -8.07 -14.16 -19.42
N LYS A 62 -9.39 -13.97 -19.49
CA LYS A 62 -10.21 -13.47 -18.38
C LYS A 62 -10.16 -14.39 -17.15
N LYS A 63 -10.14 -15.71 -17.35
CA LYS A 63 -10.09 -16.70 -16.27
C LYS A 63 -8.79 -16.63 -15.49
N TRP A 64 -7.66 -16.59 -16.19
CA TRP A 64 -6.36 -16.44 -15.54
C TRP A 64 -6.29 -15.11 -14.77
N ARG A 65 -6.76 -14.02 -15.39
CA ARG A 65 -6.80 -12.72 -14.73
C ARG A 65 -7.65 -12.75 -13.45
N SER A 66 -8.85 -13.32 -13.51
CA SER A 66 -9.74 -13.48 -12.37
C SER A 66 -9.09 -14.30 -11.26
N PHE A 67 -8.46 -15.43 -11.63
CA PHE A 67 -7.80 -16.29 -10.65
C PHE A 67 -6.62 -15.61 -9.97
N ILE A 68 -5.67 -15.01 -10.71
CA ILE A 68 -4.49 -14.35 -10.11
C ILE A 68 -4.84 -13.13 -9.24
N GLN A 69 -6.01 -12.54 -9.41
CA GLN A 69 -6.52 -11.45 -8.59
C GLN A 69 -7.34 -11.93 -7.39
N SER A 70 -7.61 -13.22 -7.28
CA SER A 70 -8.45 -13.80 -6.23
C SER A 70 -7.67 -14.06 -4.94
N LYS A 71 -8.40 -14.12 -3.82
CA LYS A 71 -7.84 -14.58 -2.53
C LYS A 71 -7.39 -16.04 -2.59
N GLU A 72 -8.04 -16.84 -3.44
CA GLU A 72 -7.69 -18.24 -3.67
C GLU A 72 -6.27 -18.38 -4.21
N PHE A 73 -5.86 -17.55 -5.19
CA PHE A 73 -4.51 -17.57 -5.74
C PHE A 73 -3.44 -17.39 -4.66
N ILE A 74 -3.60 -16.40 -3.79
CA ILE A 74 -2.68 -16.17 -2.67
C ILE A 74 -2.68 -17.36 -1.70
N THR A 75 -3.84 -17.96 -1.46
CA THR A 75 -3.96 -19.15 -0.59
C THR A 75 -3.22 -20.35 -1.19
N VAL A 76 -3.40 -20.62 -2.48
CA VAL A 76 -2.70 -21.72 -3.17
C VAL A 76 -1.18 -21.48 -3.16
N ARG A 77 -0.70 -20.27 -3.44
CA ARG A 77 0.73 -19.92 -3.34
C ARG A 77 1.29 -20.11 -1.94
N LYS A 78 0.51 -19.71 -0.93
CA LYS A 78 0.90 -19.91 0.48
C LYS A 78 1.05 -21.39 0.82
N LEU A 79 0.10 -22.22 0.41
CA LEU A 79 0.14 -23.67 0.62
C LEU A 79 1.31 -24.32 -0.13
N ALA A 80 1.61 -23.84 -1.33
CA ALA A 80 2.76 -24.29 -2.13
C ALA A 80 4.11 -23.76 -1.61
N GLY A 81 4.14 -22.86 -0.60
CA GLY A 81 5.38 -22.29 -0.06
C GLY A 81 6.11 -21.34 -1.00
N VAL A 82 5.43 -20.79 -2.00
CA VAL A 82 6.02 -19.93 -3.05
C VAL A 82 5.57 -18.47 -2.97
N LEU A 83 5.10 -18.02 -1.80
CA LEU A 83 4.84 -16.61 -1.59
C LEU A 83 6.14 -15.81 -1.59
N GLU A 84 6.17 -14.76 -2.37
CA GLU A 84 7.30 -13.84 -2.47
C GLU A 84 6.96 -12.50 -1.83
N GLU A 85 7.85 -11.99 -0.98
CA GLU A 85 7.79 -10.63 -0.44
C GLU A 85 8.61 -9.68 -1.30
N TRP A 86 7.97 -8.66 -1.85
CA TRP A 86 8.62 -7.63 -2.64
C TRP A 86 8.42 -6.26 -2.00
N LEU A 87 9.48 -5.45 -2.04
CA LEU A 87 9.50 -4.09 -1.52
C LEU A 87 9.03 -3.11 -2.60
N TYR A 88 8.05 -2.30 -2.28
CA TYR A 88 7.57 -1.20 -3.10
C TYR A 88 8.05 0.09 -2.42
N ILE A 89 8.98 0.76 -3.07
CA ILE A 89 9.70 1.91 -2.50
C ILE A 89 9.39 3.13 -3.34
N LEU A 90 8.87 4.18 -2.71
CA LEU A 90 8.80 5.49 -3.33
C LEU A 90 10.13 6.20 -3.10
N THR A 91 10.83 6.51 -4.17
CA THR A 91 12.12 7.18 -4.13
C THR A 91 12.01 8.65 -4.49
N MET A 92 12.87 9.46 -3.91
CA MET A 92 12.95 10.89 -4.22
C MET A 92 13.48 11.09 -5.63
N GLY A 93 12.84 11.97 -6.39
CA GLY A 93 13.35 12.38 -7.69
C GLY A 93 14.63 13.21 -7.55
N THR A 94 15.65 12.87 -8.33
CA THR A 94 16.93 13.60 -8.38
C THR A 94 17.08 14.35 -9.69
N LYS A 95 17.78 15.52 -9.65
CA LYS A 95 18.13 16.30 -10.87
C LYS A 95 16.93 16.60 -11.79
N GLY A 96 15.82 17.05 -11.21
CA GLY A 96 14.61 17.43 -11.98
C GLY A 96 13.72 16.28 -12.40
N LYS A 97 14.03 15.04 -12.02
CA LYS A 97 13.15 13.88 -12.19
C LYS A 97 12.10 13.87 -11.08
N GLN A 98 10.91 13.40 -11.41
CA GLN A 98 9.84 13.20 -10.42
C GLN A 98 10.12 11.97 -9.54
N SER A 99 9.60 11.99 -8.32
CA SER A 99 9.57 10.81 -7.45
C SER A 99 8.82 9.67 -8.14
N HIS A 100 9.32 8.43 -7.98
CA HIS A 100 8.73 7.27 -8.62
C HIS A 100 8.76 6.06 -7.70
N TRP A 101 7.83 5.15 -7.94
CA TRP A 101 7.81 3.85 -7.26
C TRP A 101 8.71 2.87 -7.98
N GLU A 102 9.64 2.28 -7.25
CA GLU A 102 10.43 1.14 -7.70
C GLU A 102 10.10 -0.11 -6.90
N VAL A 103 10.33 -1.26 -7.50
CA VAL A 103 10.06 -2.56 -6.89
C VAL A 103 11.36 -3.33 -6.80
N LEU A 104 11.72 -3.74 -5.60
CA LEU A 104 12.83 -4.63 -5.33
C LEU A 104 12.28 -5.99 -4.88
N ASP A 105 12.91 -7.06 -5.33
CA ASP A 105 12.63 -8.41 -4.85
C ASP A 105 13.29 -8.67 -3.47
N CYS A 106 13.14 -9.87 -2.95
CA CYS A 106 13.72 -10.26 -1.66
C CYS A 106 15.25 -10.26 -1.62
N MET A 107 15.91 -10.27 -2.80
CA MET A 107 17.36 -10.17 -2.93
C MET A 107 17.84 -8.73 -3.14
N GLY A 108 16.92 -7.77 -3.18
CA GLY A 108 17.22 -6.37 -3.46
C GLY A 108 17.46 -6.06 -4.93
N GLN A 109 17.18 -7.01 -5.82
CA GLN A 109 17.30 -6.76 -7.25
C GLN A 109 16.13 -5.92 -7.75
N LYS A 110 16.44 -4.88 -8.53
CA LYS A 110 15.44 -4.02 -9.12
C LYS A 110 14.66 -4.76 -10.19
N ASN A 111 13.39 -5.02 -9.91
CA ASN A 111 12.51 -5.75 -10.81
C ASN A 111 11.85 -4.81 -11.84
N ARG A 112 11.28 -3.70 -11.36
CA ARG A 112 10.58 -2.74 -12.24
C ARG A 112 10.43 -1.37 -11.59
N ILE A 113 10.07 -0.38 -12.42
CA ILE A 113 9.48 0.90 -12.01
C ILE A 113 7.98 0.80 -12.29
N LEU A 114 7.15 1.28 -11.35
CA LEU A 114 5.72 1.30 -11.56
C LEU A 114 5.33 2.34 -12.61
N PRO A 115 4.22 2.12 -13.33
CA PRO A 115 3.61 3.17 -14.14
C PRO A 115 3.37 4.42 -13.29
N ALA A 116 3.42 5.60 -13.90
CA ALA A 116 3.12 6.84 -13.19
C ALA A 116 1.72 6.76 -12.56
N MET A 117 1.63 7.17 -11.29
CA MET A 117 0.34 7.26 -10.62
C MET A 117 -0.50 8.35 -11.31
N PRO A 118 -1.80 8.10 -11.58
CA PRO A 118 -2.66 9.12 -12.17
C PRO A 118 -2.81 10.35 -11.26
N GLY A 119 -3.07 11.50 -11.87
CA GLY A 119 -3.33 12.75 -11.17
C GLY A 119 -2.09 13.59 -10.89
N LEU A 120 -2.25 14.58 -10.03
CA LEU A 120 -1.19 15.52 -9.66
C LEU A 120 -0.23 14.89 -8.65
N ALA A 121 1.02 15.35 -8.67
CA ALA A 121 1.98 15.02 -7.62
C ALA A 121 1.47 15.52 -6.27
N LYS A 122 1.51 14.66 -5.27
CA LYS A 122 0.98 14.93 -3.93
C LYS A 122 2.04 14.73 -2.86
N SER A 123 1.86 15.44 -1.76
CA SER A 123 2.61 15.27 -0.51
C SER A 123 1.64 15.01 0.64
N GLY A 124 2.14 14.51 1.77
CA GLY A 124 1.30 14.24 2.95
C GLY A 124 0.21 13.19 2.73
N PHE A 125 0.38 12.32 1.72
CA PHE A 125 -0.55 11.22 1.41
C PHE A 125 -0.33 10.03 2.33
N GLY A 126 -1.37 9.20 2.49
CA GLY A 126 -1.28 7.93 3.18
C GLY A 126 -0.96 6.77 2.24
N VAL A 127 -0.24 5.77 2.76
CA VAL A 127 0.08 4.53 2.02
C VAL A 127 -0.26 3.32 2.88
N VAL A 128 -1.00 2.38 2.31
CA VAL A 128 -1.41 1.13 2.99
C VAL A 128 -1.40 -0.01 1.98
N VAL A 129 -1.07 -1.20 2.42
CA VAL A 129 -1.28 -2.43 1.64
C VAL A 129 -2.58 -3.08 2.10
N LEU A 130 -3.48 -3.31 1.15
CA LEU A 130 -4.76 -3.97 1.39
C LEU A 130 -4.95 -5.10 0.38
N ASN A 131 -5.16 -6.33 0.87
CA ASN A 131 -5.36 -7.51 0.02
C ASN A 131 -4.28 -7.68 -1.07
N GLY A 132 -3.01 -7.43 -0.74
CA GLY A 132 -1.88 -7.53 -1.66
C GLY A 132 -1.79 -6.40 -2.69
N LYS A 133 -2.57 -5.34 -2.55
CA LYS A 133 -2.55 -4.16 -3.42
C LYS A 133 -2.06 -2.93 -2.66
N LEU A 134 -1.34 -2.05 -3.36
CA LEU A 134 -0.85 -0.80 -2.81
C LEU A 134 -1.93 0.27 -2.95
N LEU A 135 -2.34 0.86 -1.84
CA LEU A 135 -3.23 2.03 -1.82
C LEU A 135 -2.44 3.29 -1.51
N VAL A 136 -2.66 4.33 -2.33
CA VAL A 136 -2.14 5.68 -2.11
C VAL A 136 -3.35 6.62 -1.98
N MET A 137 -3.44 7.32 -0.85
CA MET A 137 -4.67 7.98 -0.45
C MET A 137 -4.44 9.45 -0.14
N ALA A 138 -5.33 10.30 -0.63
CA ALA A 138 -5.45 11.71 -0.24
C ALA A 138 -4.14 12.51 -0.46
N GLY A 139 -3.77 13.34 0.49
CA GLY A 139 -2.63 14.25 0.40
C GLY A 139 -2.99 15.62 -0.17
N TYR A 140 -1.98 16.45 -0.37
CA TYR A 140 -2.15 17.77 -0.98
C TYR A 140 -1.24 17.96 -2.18
N SER A 141 -1.68 18.78 -3.10
CA SER A 141 -0.88 19.31 -4.21
C SER A 141 -0.76 20.84 -4.09
N VAL A 142 0.27 21.40 -4.70
CA VAL A 142 0.48 22.85 -4.73
C VAL A 142 0.33 23.34 -6.16
N ILE A 143 -0.67 24.19 -6.42
CA ILE A 143 -0.94 24.80 -7.72
C ILE A 143 -0.92 26.32 -7.51
N ASN A 144 -0.08 27.02 -8.24
CA ASN A 144 0.05 28.49 -8.13
C ASN A 144 0.28 28.99 -6.68
N ARG A 145 1.07 28.24 -5.89
CA ARG A 145 1.35 28.49 -4.47
C ARG A 145 0.15 28.32 -3.53
N VAL A 146 -0.94 27.73 -3.99
CA VAL A 146 -2.11 27.38 -3.18
C VAL A 146 -2.12 25.90 -2.90
N PHE A 147 -2.40 25.53 -1.66
CA PHE A 147 -2.50 24.15 -1.21
C PHE A 147 -3.92 23.61 -1.46
N PHE A 148 -3.99 22.45 -2.09
CA PHE A 148 -5.25 21.75 -2.35
C PHE A 148 -5.20 20.36 -1.75
N ALA A 149 -5.90 20.16 -0.64
CA ALA A 149 -6.10 18.83 -0.09
C ALA A 149 -7.03 18.04 -1.01
N SER A 150 -6.74 16.76 -1.20
CA SER A 150 -7.48 15.87 -2.08
C SER A 150 -8.08 14.71 -1.28
N PRO A 151 -9.29 14.21 -1.61
CA PRO A 151 -9.85 12.99 -1.09
C PRO A 151 -9.55 11.75 -1.96
N ASP A 152 -8.82 11.90 -3.07
CA ASP A 152 -8.61 10.83 -4.06
C ASP A 152 -7.91 9.61 -3.47
N VAL A 153 -8.32 8.44 -3.92
CA VAL A 153 -7.71 7.16 -3.56
C VAL A 153 -7.37 6.38 -4.82
N TYR A 154 -6.13 5.96 -4.92
CA TYR A 154 -5.64 5.12 -6.02
C TYR A 154 -5.13 3.80 -5.51
N GLN A 155 -5.40 2.74 -6.25
CA GLN A 155 -4.92 1.39 -5.99
C GLN A 155 -4.02 0.93 -7.13
N TYR A 156 -2.85 0.40 -6.78
CA TYR A 156 -2.00 -0.31 -7.72
C TYR A 156 -2.16 -1.81 -7.55
N ASP A 157 -2.44 -2.48 -8.65
CA ASP A 157 -2.53 -3.95 -8.75
C ASP A 157 -1.26 -4.50 -9.39
N SER A 158 -0.47 -5.25 -8.63
CA SER A 158 0.79 -5.83 -9.09
C SER A 158 0.58 -6.95 -10.11
N CYS A 159 -0.58 -7.61 -10.11
CA CYS A 159 -0.92 -8.65 -11.07
C CYS A 159 -1.22 -8.07 -12.46
N LEU A 160 -1.73 -6.84 -12.51
CA LEU A 160 -2.05 -6.16 -13.79
C LEU A 160 -1.01 -5.10 -14.16
N ASN A 161 -0.10 -4.74 -13.25
CA ASN A 161 0.84 -3.62 -13.38
C ASN A 161 0.13 -2.31 -13.74
N SER A 162 -0.97 -2.01 -13.06
CA SER A 162 -1.79 -0.85 -13.39
C SER A 162 -2.39 -0.19 -12.15
N TRP A 163 -2.63 1.14 -12.28
CA TRP A 163 -3.37 1.92 -11.30
C TRP A 163 -4.85 1.98 -11.65
N SER A 164 -5.69 1.95 -10.63
CA SER A 164 -7.12 2.23 -10.73
C SER A 164 -7.55 3.21 -9.64
N LYS A 165 -8.58 4.00 -9.93
CA LYS A 165 -9.17 4.89 -8.93
C LYS A 165 -10.20 4.11 -8.13
N LEU A 166 -10.18 4.28 -6.81
CA LEU A 166 -11.21 3.81 -5.88
C LEU A 166 -12.15 4.97 -5.51
N ALA A 167 -13.16 4.68 -4.68
CA ALA A 167 -14.01 5.72 -4.11
C ALA A 167 -13.18 6.76 -3.34
N ASP A 168 -13.52 8.02 -3.53
CA ASP A 168 -12.91 9.12 -2.80
C ASP A 168 -13.33 9.09 -1.31
N MET A 169 -12.44 9.54 -0.42
CA MET A 169 -12.77 9.74 0.99
C MET A 169 -13.83 10.83 1.16
N ASN A 170 -14.60 10.76 2.24
CA ASN A 170 -15.60 11.81 2.54
C ASN A 170 -14.94 13.15 2.92
N VAL A 171 -13.73 13.09 3.53
CA VAL A 171 -13.01 14.27 3.98
C VAL A 171 -11.64 14.33 3.31
N ALA A 172 -11.38 15.39 2.53
CA ALA A 172 -10.05 15.67 2.00
C ALA A 172 -9.08 15.95 3.16
N ARG A 173 -7.94 15.27 3.14
CA ARG A 173 -6.96 15.37 4.24
C ARG A 173 -5.52 15.12 3.79
N TYR A 174 -4.55 15.62 4.57
CA TYR A 174 -3.13 15.33 4.40
C TYR A 174 -2.43 15.24 5.76
N ASP A 175 -1.23 14.65 5.80
CA ASP A 175 -0.46 14.38 7.03
C ASP A 175 -1.30 13.66 8.11
N PHE A 176 -2.10 12.71 7.69
CA PHE A 176 -2.98 11.90 8.51
C PHE A 176 -2.39 10.52 8.81
N ALA A 177 -2.96 9.82 9.76
CA ALA A 177 -2.63 8.44 10.07
C ALA A 177 -3.49 7.47 9.25
N SER A 178 -2.89 6.38 8.78
CA SER A 178 -3.62 5.31 8.10
C SER A 178 -3.06 3.94 8.43
N ALA A 179 -3.94 2.95 8.56
CA ALA A 179 -3.56 1.55 8.77
C ALA A 179 -4.64 0.59 8.27
N GLU A 180 -4.21 -0.62 7.92
CA GLU A 180 -5.11 -1.74 7.68
C GLU A 180 -5.43 -2.45 9.01
N VAL A 181 -6.71 -2.76 9.22
CA VAL A 181 -7.19 -3.58 10.36
C VAL A 181 -8.32 -4.48 9.85
N ASN A 182 -8.16 -5.78 9.99
CA ASN A 182 -9.17 -6.79 9.64
C ASN A 182 -9.73 -6.63 8.22
N GLY A 183 -8.86 -6.39 7.21
CA GLY A 183 -9.25 -6.28 5.81
C GLY A 183 -9.92 -4.96 5.43
N LYS A 184 -9.89 -3.95 6.30
CA LYS A 184 -10.38 -2.59 6.06
C LYS A 184 -9.28 -1.57 6.29
N VAL A 185 -9.37 -0.42 5.61
CA VAL A 185 -8.42 0.68 5.82
C VAL A 185 -9.06 1.77 6.66
N TYR A 186 -8.36 2.17 7.70
CA TYR A 186 -8.75 3.27 8.58
C TYR A 186 -7.85 4.47 8.33
N VAL A 187 -8.46 5.65 8.29
CA VAL A 187 -7.76 6.94 8.20
C VAL A 187 -8.22 7.85 9.32
N VAL A 188 -7.28 8.56 9.96
CA VAL A 188 -7.57 9.30 11.19
C VAL A 188 -6.80 10.61 11.22
N GLY A 189 -7.48 11.71 11.54
CA GLY A 189 -6.87 13.01 11.73
C GLY A 189 -6.30 13.61 10.44
N GLY A 190 -5.18 14.28 10.54
CA GLY A 190 -4.54 15.05 9.48
C GLY A 190 -4.93 16.52 9.50
N TYR A 191 -4.57 17.23 8.44
CA TYR A 191 -5.07 18.56 8.13
C TYR A 191 -6.23 18.48 7.15
N GLY A 192 -7.22 19.35 7.35
CA GLY A 192 -8.30 19.61 6.40
C GLY A 192 -7.95 20.66 5.35
N MET A 193 -8.93 20.99 4.51
CA MET A 193 -8.78 22.04 3.47
C MET A 193 -8.58 23.45 4.08
N ASP A 194 -9.09 23.67 5.27
CA ASP A 194 -8.95 24.93 6.03
C ASP A 194 -7.60 25.06 6.77
N GLY A 195 -6.71 24.08 6.63
CA GLY A 195 -5.42 24.05 7.32
C GLY A 195 -5.51 23.77 8.81
N ASN A 196 -6.68 23.37 9.33
CA ASN A 196 -6.85 22.96 10.71
C ASN A 196 -6.68 21.45 10.88
N SER A 197 -6.20 21.05 12.06
CA SER A 197 -6.10 19.64 12.40
C SER A 197 -7.50 19.01 12.59
N LEU A 198 -7.66 17.81 12.05
CA LEU A 198 -8.89 17.05 12.08
C LEU A 198 -8.93 16.08 13.26
N SER A 199 -10.13 15.88 13.81
CA SER A 199 -10.42 14.76 14.72
C SER A 199 -11.16 13.62 13.99
N SER A 200 -11.69 13.88 12.79
CA SER A 200 -12.50 12.91 12.04
C SER A 200 -11.70 11.68 11.66
N ALA A 201 -12.41 10.56 11.62
CA ALA A 201 -11.90 9.27 11.19
C ALA A 201 -12.87 8.61 10.21
N GLU A 202 -12.33 7.83 9.27
CA GLU A 202 -13.10 7.12 8.26
C GLU A 202 -12.56 5.70 8.09
N VAL A 203 -13.44 4.80 7.68
CA VAL A 203 -13.08 3.42 7.32
C VAL A 203 -13.50 3.11 5.89
N TYR A 204 -12.60 2.51 5.14
CA TYR A 204 -12.83 2.00 3.80
C TYR A 204 -13.20 0.52 3.84
N ASN A 205 -14.30 0.17 3.20
CA ASN A 205 -14.69 -1.21 2.97
C ASN A 205 -14.41 -1.59 1.50
N PRO A 206 -13.46 -2.51 1.23
CA PRO A 206 -13.11 -2.89 -0.13
C PRO A 206 -14.21 -3.69 -0.86
N GLU A 207 -15.12 -4.35 -0.14
CA GLU A 207 -16.18 -5.14 -0.74
C GLU A 207 -17.24 -4.26 -1.39
N THR A 208 -17.55 -3.11 -0.78
CA THR A 208 -18.52 -2.15 -1.28
C THR A 208 -17.89 -0.98 -2.01
N ASN A 209 -16.56 -0.84 -1.96
CA ASN A 209 -15.81 0.33 -2.45
C ASN A 209 -16.36 1.64 -1.88
N THR A 210 -16.57 1.71 -0.57
CA THR A 210 -17.14 2.89 0.10
C THR A 210 -16.35 3.29 1.33
N TRP A 211 -16.35 4.59 1.63
CA TRP A 211 -15.84 5.17 2.86
C TRP A 211 -17.01 5.53 3.80
N THR A 212 -16.85 5.21 5.07
CA THR A 212 -17.83 5.53 6.13
C THR A 212 -17.13 6.31 7.22
N ILE A 213 -17.73 7.42 7.65
CA ILE A 213 -17.27 8.19 8.80
C ILE A 213 -17.54 7.36 10.06
N ILE A 214 -16.54 7.27 10.91
CA ILE A 214 -16.62 6.62 12.23
C ILE A 214 -16.43 7.65 13.34
N GLU A 215 -16.53 7.22 14.58
CA GLU A 215 -16.33 8.08 15.73
C GLU A 215 -15.01 8.84 15.67
N SER A 216 -15.06 10.14 15.95
CA SER A 216 -13.92 11.02 15.92
C SER A 216 -13.00 10.83 17.12
N LEU A 217 -11.72 11.14 16.95
CA LEU A 217 -10.79 11.31 18.08
C LEU A 217 -11.30 12.39 19.05
N ARG A 218 -10.98 12.25 20.30
CA ARG A 218 -11.24 13.30 21.32
C ARG A 218 -10.50 14.60 21.03
N ARG A 219 -9.30 14.48 20.41
CA ARG A 219 -8.42 15.61 20.13
C ARG A 219 -8.01 15.59 18.66
N PRO A 220 -8.23 16.69 17.93
CA PRO A 220 -7.77 16.78 16.57
C PRO A 220 -6.23 16.75 16.54
N ARG A 221 -5.66 16.05 15.54
CA ARG A 221 -4.20 15.94 15.38
C ARG A 221 -3.79 15.68 13.94
N TRP A 222 -2.61 16.17 13.59
CA TRP A 222 -1.91 15.94 12.33
C TRP A 222 -0.51 15.37 12.59
N GLY A 223 0.12 14.78 11.58
CA GLY A 223 1.44 14.16 11.70
C GLY A 223 1.46 13.02 12.73
N CYS A 224 0.31 12.44 13.01
CA CYS A 224 0.18 11.20 13.77
C CYS A 224 0.40 10.00 12.84
N PHE A 225 0.65 8.86 13.43
CA PHE A 225 0.73 7.60 12.70
C PHE A 225 -0.24 6.57 13.30
N ALA A 226 -0.56 5.56 12.52
CA ALA A 226 -1.42 4.48 12.96
C ALA A 226 -0.84 3.11 12.60
N CYS A 227 -1.21 2.11 13.39
CA CYS A 227 -0.96 0.71 13.08
C CYS A 227 -2.14 -0.16 13.51
N GLY A 228 -2.36 -1.25 12.73
CA GLY A 228 -3.26 -2.33 13.12
C GLY A 228 -2.54 -3.32 14.02
N PHE A 229 -3.14 -3.66 15.15
CA PHE A 229 -2.60 -4.65 16.07
C PHE A 229 -3.73 -5.38 16.80
N GLU A 230 -3.72 -6.72 16.76
CA GLU A 230 -4.75 -7.58 17.38
C GLU A 230 -6.20 -7.12 17.08
N GLY A 231 -6.48 -6.82 15.81
CA GLY A 231 -7.81 -6.38 15.36
C GLY A 231 -8.22 -4.99 15.82
N LYS A 232 -7.31 -4.19 16.39
CA LYS A 232 -7.56 -2.82 16.83
C LYS A 232 -6.66 -1.83 16.10
N LEU A 233 -7.12 -0.59 15.99
CA LEU A 233 -6.37 0.51 15.42
C LEU A 233 -5.73 1.32 16.55
N TYR A 234 -4.40 1.44 16.52
CA TYR A 234 -3.63 2.27 17.44
C TYR A 234 -3.19 3.55 16.72
N VAL A 235 -3.48 4.71 17.30
CA VAL A 235 -3.10 6.03 16.77
C VAL A 235 -2.23 6.75 17.78
N MET A 236 -1.03 7.17 17.37
CA MET A 236 -0.03 7.75 18.27
C MET A 236 0.58 9.03 17.70
N GLY A 237 1.09 9.86 18.60
CA GLY A 237 1.85 11.06 18.26
C GLY A 237 1.03 12.16 17.60
N GLY A 238 1.75 13.02 16.89
CA GLY A 238 1.17 14.16 16.20
C GLY A 238 0.97 15.39 17.07
N ARG A 239 0.50 16.45 16.41
CA ARG A 239 0.22 17.77 16.99
C ARG A 239 -1.21 18.20 16.71
N SER A 240 -1.69 19.16 17.47
CA SER A 240 -2.95 19.84 17.21
C SER A 240 -2.71 21.29 16.82
N SER A 241 -3.53 21.84 15.92
CA SER A 241 -3.54 23.27 15.59
C SER A 241 -4.11 24.11 16.74
N PHE A 242 -4.81 23.48 17.67
CA PHE A 242 -5.53 24.15 18.78
C PHE A 242 -4.81 24.09 20.11
N THR A 243 -3.71 23.33 20.23
CA THR A 243 -2.98 23.16 21.49
C THR A 243 -1.49 23.21 21.27
N ILE A 244 -0.74 23.65 22.29
CA ILE A 244 0.72 23.67 22.27
C ILE A 244 1.23 22.27 22.67
N GLY A 245 2.19 21.76 21.88
CA GLY A 245 2.92 20.53 22.15
C GLY A 245 2.42 19.33 21.37
N ASN A 246 3.06 18.19 21.64
CA ASN A 246 2.79 16.93 20.95
C ASN A 246 1.89 16.03 21.83
N SER A 247 1.07 15.23 21.17
CA SER A 247 0.27 14.22 21.89
C SER A 247 1.16 13.13 22.47
N LYS A 248 0.96 12.82 23.76
CA LYS A 248 1.60 11.70 24.45
C LYS A 248 0.63 10.53 24.68
N PHE A 249 -0.54 10.60 24.08
CA PHE A 249 -1.57 9.58 24.20
C PHE A 249 -1.54 8.62 23.04
N VAL A 250 -1.92 7.39 23.34
CA VAL A 250 -2.27 6.36 22.37
C VAL A 250 -3.79 6.27 22.35
N ASP A 251 -4.42 6.62 21.24
CA ASP A 251 -5.84 6.37 21.06
C ASP A 251 -6.01 5.02 20.37
N VAL A 252 -6.85 4.17 20.94
CA VAL A 252 -7.10 2.82 20.45
C VAL A 252 -8.56 2.68 20.06
N TYR A 253 -8.82 2.44 18.79
CA TYR A 253 -10.15 2.16 18.29
C TYR A 253 -10.40 0.66 18.25
N ASN A 254 -11.54 0.24 18.80
CA ASN A 254 -12.03 -1.12 18.71
C ASN A 254 -13.13 -1.18 17.64
N PRO A 255 -12.89 -1.81 16.47
CA PRO A 255 -13.88 -1.90 15.40
C PRO A 255 -15.16 -2.66 15.77
N GLU A 256 -15.08 -3.63 16.67
CA GLU A 256 -16.24 -4.42 17.10
C GLU A 256 -17.17 -3.63 18.03
N ARG A 257 -16.58 -2.76 18.86
CA ARG A 257 -17.32 -1.94 19.83
C ARG A 257 -17.63 -0.55 19.32
N HIS A 258 -17.12 -0.18 18.15
CA HIS A 258 -17.22 1.17 17.56
C HIS A 258 -16.84 2.28 18.56
N SER A 259 -15.74 2.10 19.29
CA SER A 259 -15.39 3.02 20.38
C SER A 259 -13.89 3.23 20.52
N TRP A 260 -13.53 4.44 20.94
CA TRP A 260 -12.16 4.82 21.27
C TRP A 260 -11.88 4.66 22.76
N CYS A 261 -10.70 4.15 23.10
CA CYS A 261 -10.12 4.27 24.43
C CYS A 261 -8.76 4.96 24.34
N GLU A 262 -8.33 5.57 25.45
CA GLU A 262 -7.09 6.32 25.54
C GLU A 262 -6.12 5.62 26.50
N MET A 263 -4.88 5.48 26.06
CA MET A 263 -3.77 5.01 26.88
C MET A 263 -2.72 6.10 27.01
N LYS A 264 -1.97 6.12 28.11
CA LYS A 264 -0.80 6.99 28.29
C LYS A 264 0.45 6.34 27.69
N ASN A 265 1.56 7.09 27.65
CA ASN A 265 2.87 6.63 27.19
C ASN A 265 3.03 6.41 25.69
N GLY A 266 2.35 7.20 24.84
CA GLY A 266 2.59 7.22 23.39
C GLY A 266 3.91 7.89 23.00
N CYS A 267 4.47 7.50 21.84
CA CYS A 267 5.53 8.23 21.16
C CYS A 267 5.07 9.63 20.75
N VAL A 268 5.96 10.59 20.80
CA VAL A 268 5.60 12.00 20.60
C VAL A 268 5.52 12.38 19.13
N MET A 269 6.61 12.22 18.41
CA MET A 269 6.68 12.44 16.95
C MET A 269 7.53 11.35 16.33
N VAL A 270 6.98 10.66 15.37
CA VAL A 270 7.59 9.50 14.73
C VAL A 270 7.89 9.81 13.27
N THR A 271 9.13 9.57 12.87
CA THR A 271 9.58 9.74 11.48
C THR A 271 9.43 8.47 10.65
N ALA A 272 9.46 7.32 11.32
CA ALA A 272 9.22 6.01 10.71
C ALA A 272 8.61 5.05 11.74
N HIS A 273 7.70 4.20 11.28
CA HIS A 273 7.10 3.14 12.09
C HIS A 273 6.86 1.89 11.25
N ALA A 274 6.85 0.73 11.89
CA ALA A 274 6.51 -0.54 11.28
C ALA A 274 6.05 -1.55 12.35
N VAL A 275 5.14 -2.43 11.99
CA VAL A 275 4.74 -3.57 12.85
C VAL A 275 5.42 -4.82 12.33
N VAL A 276 6.24 -5.44 13.18
CA VAL A 276 6.89 -6.72 12.88
C VAL A 276 6.52 -7.71 13.98
N GLY A 277 5.85 -8.80 13.62
CA GLY A 277 5.34 -9.76 14.57
C GLY A 277 4.35 -9.11 15.56
N LYS A 278 4.66 -9.16 16.85
CA LYS A 278 3.83 -8.60 17.92
C LYS A 278 4.34 -7.25 18.46
N ASN A 279 5.25 -6.61 17.77
CA ASN A 279 5.88 -5.37 18.22
C ASN A 279 5.69 -4.25 17.20
N LEU A 280 5.45 -3.05 17.69
CA LEU A 280 5.50 -1.83 16.93
C LEU A 280 6.87 -1.18 17.10
N PHE A 281 7.58 -1.01 15.99
CA PHE A 281 8.86 -0.32 15.93
C PHE A 281 8.64 1.13 15.51
N CYS A 282 9.26 2.05 16.23
CA CYS A 282 9.16 3.48 15.99
C CYS A 282 10.53 4.14 16.04
N MET A 283 10.71 5.16 15.22
CA MET A 283 11.85 6.06 15.30
C MET A 283 11.34 7.48 15.56
N GLU A 284 11.72 8.05 16.68
CA GLU A 284 11.31 9.40 17.05
C GLU A 284 12.20 10.47 16.37
N TRP A 285 11.59 11.58 15.99
CA TRP A 285 12.29 12.71 15.36
C TRP A 285 13.47 13.24 16.19
N LYS A 286 13.35 13.27 17.53
CA LYS A 286 14.38 13.73 18.44
C LYS A 286 15.50 12.73 18.69
N ASN A 287 15.29 11.45 18.41
CA ASN A 287 16.21 10.36 18.76
C ASN A 287 16.37 9.39 17.59
N GLN A 288 16.89 9.87 16.49
CA GLN A 288 17.01 9.11 15.25
C GLN A 288 18.06 7.96 15.30
N ARG A 289 18.74 7.81 16.44
CA ARG A 289 19.67 6.70 16.74
C ARG A 289 19.09 5.70 17.74
N LYS A 290 17.83 5.84 18.08
CA LYS A 290 17.15 4.95 19.02
C LYS A 290 15.91 4.36 18.36
N LEU A 291 15.90 3.04 18.22
CA LEU A 291 14.75 2.29 17.80
C LEU A 291 13.90 2.00 19.04
N ALA A 292 12.74 2.63 19.13
CA ALA A 292 11.77 2.39 20.20
C ALA A 292 10.85 1.24 19.77
N ILE A 293 10.67 0.27 20.65
CA ILE A 293 9.85 -0.93 20.44
C ILE A 293 8.71 -0.90 21.46
N PHE A 294 7.49 -0.77 20.96
CA PHE A 294 6.28 -0.77 21.76
C PHE A 294 5.65 -2.16 21.79
N ASN A 295 5.38 -2.64 22.98
CA ASN A 295 4.56 -3.83 23.20
C ASN A 295 3.17 -3.38 23.66
N PRO A 296 2.12 -3.50 22.81
CA PRO A 296 0.78 -3.04 23.15
C PRO A 296 0.09 -3.89 24.22
N ILE A 297 0.52 -5.14 24.44
CA ILE A 297 -0.08 -6.05 25.42
C ILE A 297 0.14 -5.52 26.86
N ASN A 298 1.37 -5.11 27.16
CA ASN A 298 1.74 -4.62 28.48
C ASN A 298 1.97 -3.09 28.55
N ASN A 299 1.68 -2.38 27.44
CA ASN A 299 1.88 -0.92 27.32
C ASN A 299 3.29 -0.47 27.72
N SER A 300 4.30 -1.21 27.30
CA SER A 300 5.70 -0.93 27.62
C SER A 300 6.55 -0.62 26.41
N TRP A 301 7.62 0.14 26.65
CA TRP A 301 8.60 0.52 25.63
C TRP A 301 9.97 -0.08 25.96
N LYS A 302 10.61 -0.67 24.96
CA LYS A 302 12.03 -1.03 24.96
C LYS A 302 12.75 -0.13 23.96
N VAL A 303 13.99 0.26 24.27
CA VAL A 303 14.81 1.07 23.36
C VAL A 303 16.06 0.28 22.99
N VAL A 304 16.36 0.23 21.69
CA VAL A 304 17.55 -0.39 21.14
C VAL A 304 18.37 0.69 20.42
N GLN A 305 19.68 0.71 20.62
CA GLN A 305 20.57 1.62 19.92
C GLN A 305 20.74 1.17 18.46
N VAL A 306 20.59 2.12 17.52
CA VAL A 306 20.90 1.88 16.11
C VAL A 306 22.43 2.02 15.94
N PRO A 307 23.09 1.08 15.28
CA PRO A 307 24.53 1.17 15.00
C PRO A 307 24.90 2.50 14.33
N LEU A 308 26.05 3.03 14.63
CA LEU A 308 26.55 4.26 14.03
C LEU A 308 26.91 4.01 12.55
N THR A 309 26.16 4.62 11.67
CA THR A 309 26.40 4.66 10.24
C THR A 309 26.20 6.10 9.80
N GLY A 310 27.19 6.72 9.20
CA GLY A 310 27.10 8.10 8.72
C GLY A 310 26.82 9.16 9.79
N SER A 311 26.17 10.26 9.41
CA SER A 311 25.88 11.41 10.30
C SER A 311 24.82 11.09 11.35
N ALA A 312 25.05 11.54 12.59
CA ALA A 312 24.11 11.32 13.70
C ALA A 312 22.79 12.04 13.55
N SER A 313 22.70 13.03 12.66
CA SER A 313 21.50 13.87 12.44
C SER A 313 20.54 13.33 11.39
N ILE A 314 20.93 12.31 10.62
CA ILE A 314 20.13 11.77 9.51
C ILE A 314 19.30 10.58 9.98
N GLY A 315 18.04 10.59 9.60
CA GLY A 315 17.05 9.57 9.98
C GLY A 315 16.99 8.38 9.03
N PHE A 316 16.00 7.55 9.29
CA PHE A 316 15.74 6.35 8.50
C PHE A 316 14.27 6.30 8.07
N ARG A 317 13.98 5.57 7.00
CA ARG A 317 12.67 5.04 6.67
C ARG A 317 12.68 3.52 6.89
N PHE A 318 11.50 2.97 7.17
CA PHE A 318 11.38 1.55 7.48
C PHE A 318 10.78 0.79 6.31
N GLY A 319 11.28 -0.43 6.11
CA GLY A 319 10.68 -1.49 5.33
C GLY A 319 10.61 -2.77 6.15
N ILE A 320 9.86 -3.74 5.70
CA ILE A 320 9.75 -5.06 6.31
C ILE A 320 10.07 -6.09 5.24
N LEU A 321 10.90 -7.07 5.57
CA LEU A 321 11.20 -8.19 4.69
C LEU A 321 11.49 -9.43 5.55
N ASP A 322 10.85 -10.55 5.23
CA ASP A 322 11.01 -11.83 5.94
C ASP A 322 10.92 -11.70 7.48
N GLY A 323 9.97 -10.90 7.95
CA GLY A 323 9.76 -10.66 9.38
C GLY A 323 10.87 -9.86 10.07
N LYS A 324 11.75 -9.21 9.32
CA LYS A 324 12.83 -8.35 9.79
C LYS A 324 12.57 -6.90 9.39
N LEU A 325 13.13 -5.97 10.16
CA LEU A 325 13.00 -4.54 9.89
C LEU A 325 14.19 -4.04 9.08
N LEU A 326 13.92 -3.43 7.92
CA LEU A 326 14.89 -2.70 7.12
C LEU A 326 14.87 -1.23 7.50
N LEU A 327 16.03 -0.62 7.69
CA LEU A 327 16.23 0.79 7.94
C LEU A 327 17.00 1.40 6.77
N PHE A 328 16.28 2.12 5.91
CA PHE A 328 16.87 2.86 4.79
C PHE A 328 17.36 4.22 5.29
N SER A 329 18.67 4.45 5.24
CA SER A 329 19.25 5.75 5.58
C SER A 329 18.73 6.84 4.64
N LEU A 330 18.52 8.04 5.17
CA LEU A 330 18.19 9.23 4.37
C LEU A 330 19.44 10.00 3.92
N GLU A 331 20.64 9.49 4.21
CA GLU A 331 21.89 10.04 3.70
C GLU A 331 21.99 9.82 2.19
N GLU A 332 22.66 10.73 1.51
CA GLU A 332 23.02 10.59 0.10
C GLU A 332 24.33 9.78 -0.04
N GLU A 333 24.55 9.17 -1.22
CA GLU A 333 25.80 8.47 -1.50
C GLU A 333 27.02 9.40 -1.29
N PRO A 334 28.16 8.85 -0.84
CA PRO A 334 28.51 7.44 -0.70
C PRO A 334 28.20 6.81 0.66
N SER A 335 27.65 7.57 1.59
CA SER A 335 27.41 7.13 2.98
C SER A 335 26.14 6.33 3.19
N TYR A 336 25.39 6.08 2.12
CA TYR A 336 24.12 5.37 2.18
C TYR A 336 24.30 3.91 2.61
N GLN A 337 23.66 3.51 3.71
CA GLN A 337 23.61 2.13 4.17
C GLN A 337 22.19 1.73 4.54
N THR A 338 21.80 0.51 4.19
CA THR A 338 20.61 -0.13 4.70
C THR A 338 21.01 -1.05 5.86
N LEU A 339 20.38 -0.83 7.01
CA LEU A 339 20.53 -1.72 8.16
C LEU A 339 19.38 -2.71 8.21
N LEU A 340 19.65 -3.91 8.68
CA LEU A 340 18.67 -4.94 8.96
C LEU A 340 18.65 -5.19 10.45
N TYR A 341 17.46 -5.14 11.07
CA TYR A 341 17.26 -5.54 12.45
C TYR A 341 16.38 -6.79 12.50
N ASP A 342 16.91 -7.86 13.06
CA ASP A 342 16.20 -9.11 13.26
C ASP A 342 15.76 -9.21 14.73
N PRO A 343 14.46 -9.05 15.05
CA PRO A 343 13.98 -9.11 16.41
C PRO A 343 14.05 -10.51 17.03
N ASN A 344 14.30 -11.55 16.24
CA ASN A 344 14.37 -12.95 16.68
C ASN A 344 15.81 -13.48 16.76
N ALA A 345 16.80 -12.67 16.41
CA ALA A 345 18.20 -13.06 16.48
C ALA A 345 18.68 -13.18 17.94
N ALA A 346 19.77 -13.89 18.15
CA ALA A 346 20.43 -13.98 19.45
C ALA A 346 20.85 -12.59 19.95
N PRO A 347 20.81 -12.33 21.27
CA PRO A 347 21.26 -11.05 21.83
C PRO A 347 22.66 -10.67 21.37
N GLY A 348 22.80 -9.47 20.81
CA GLY A 348 24.05 -8.94 20.26
C GLY A 348 24.30 -9.24 18.78
N SER A 349 23.45 -10.03 18.13
CA SER A 349 23.52 -10.33 16.68
C SER A 349 22.29 -9.83 15.91
N GLU A 350 21.49 -8.94 16.51
CA GLU A 350 20.24 -8.45 15.92
C GLU A 350 20.47 -7.54 14.73
N TRP A 351 21.62 -6.88 14.64
CA TRP A 351 21.95 -5.91 13.61
C TRP A 351 22.86 -6.48 12.54
N GLN A 352 22.52 -6.23 11.29
CA GLN A 352 23.28 -6.57 10.10
C GLN A 352 23.21 -5.44 9.07
N THR A 353 24.15 -5.37 8.14
CA THR A 353 24.03 -4.55 6.93
C THR A 353 23.30 -5.34 5.86
N SER A 354 22.49 -4.65 5.06
CA SER A 354 21.74 -5.25 3.95
C SER A 354 22.23 -4.70 2.61
N GLU A 355 22.32 -5.56 1.60
CA GLU A 355 22.63 -5.18 0.22
C GLU A 355 21.41 -4.54 -0.50
N ILE A 356 20.24 -4.57 0.11
CA ILE A 356 19.04 -3.97 -0.45
C ILE A 356 19.17 -2.44 -0.44
N ARG A 357 19.21 -1.86 -1.64
CA ARG A 357 19.41 -0.41 -1.80
C ARG A 357 18.43 0.17 -2.80
N PRO A 358 17.59 1.12 -2.39
CA PRO A 358 16.81 1.94 -3.32
C PRO A 358 17.71 2.76 -4.24
N SER A 359 17.20 3.14 -5.42
CA SER A 359 17.96 3.94 -6.39
C SER A 359 18.21 5.39 -5.94
N SER A 360 17.51 5.86 -4.92
CA SER A 360 17.63 7.20 -4.30
C SER A 360 17.03 7.16 -2.90
N SER A 361 17.03 8.30 -2.19
CA SER A 361 16.46 8.43 -0.84
C SER A 361 15.02 7.90 -0.79
N CYS A 362 14.76 6.99 0.13
CA CYS A 362 13.46 6.38 0.37
C CYS A 362 12.50 7.39 1.03
N LEU A 363 11.38 7.70 0.39
CA LEU A 363 10.31 8.51 0.98
C LEU A 363 9.35 7.67 1.80
N CYS A 364 8.95 6.51 1.26
CA CYS A 364 8.20 5.48 1.98
C CYS A 364 8.47 4.11 1.38
N CYS A 365 8.25 3.08 2.17
CA CYS A 365 8.39 1.69 1.75
C CYS A 365 7.23 0.86 2.29
N VAL A 366 6.70 -0.02 1.47
CA VAL A 366 5.74 -1.04 1.87
C VAL A 366 6.13 -2.38 1.28
N THR A 367 5.74 -3.45 1.95
CA THR A 367 5.97 -4.82 1.50
C THR A 367 4.68 -5.43 1.03
N ILE A 368 4.68 -5.99 -0.16
CA ILE A 368 3.55 -6.75 -0.68
C ILE A 368 3.97 -8.20 -0.83
N LYS A 369 3.19 -9.06 -0.21
CA LYS A 369 3.35 -10.51 -0.26
C LYS A 369 2.35 -11.10 -1.25
N ALA A 370 2.84 -11.83 -2.25
CA ALA A 370 2.00 -12.45 -3.28
C ALA A 370 2.61 -13.74 -3.85
#